data_f9f86fc1a4f1b044a18a5840661fea57
#
_entry.id   f9f86fc1a4f1b044a18a5840661fea57
#
_cell.length_a   1.000
_cell.length_b   1.000
_cell.length_c   1.000
_cell.angle_alpha   90.00
_cell.angle_beta   90.00
_cell.angle_gamma   90.00
#
_symmetry.space_group_name_H-M   'P 1'
#
loop_
_entity.id
_entity.type
_entity.pdbx_description
1 polymer ?
#
loop_
_entity_poly.entity_id
_entity_poly.type
_entity_poly.pdbx_seq_one_letter_code
_entity_poly.pdbx_strand_id
1 'polypeptide(L)'
;MISSYRAGYNFQALGLSRSMVADIFPGMPSRISGIGLSGIAARVAKLHRDALDDDVLPVGGFYRARASGEAHGDGATLIHLLQSAVQKNSYGLYKKYSESIDTQAPVSLRHLMNFRMLPEPAPLDEVESAENIFARFVTPGMSLGALSPEAHKTLSIAMNRIGARSNSGEGGEERQHLGSEANSQIKQIASGRF
;
A
#
# COMPACT_ATOMS: atom_id res chain seq x y z
N MET A 1 -19.85 -21.39 -2.71
CA MET A 1 -19.98 -22.69 -1.99
C MET A 1 -18.64 -23.04 -1.36
N ILE A 2 -18.61 -23.59 -0.15
CA ILE A 2 -17.37 -23.99 0.54
C ILE A 2 -16.58 -25.02 -0.29
N SER A 3 -17.26 -25.88 -1.04
CA SER A 3 -16.63 -26.84 -1.93
C SER A 3 -15.70 -26.21 -2.99
N SER A 4 -15.93 -24.97 -3.38
CA SER A 4 -15.09 -24.25 -4.34
C SER A 4 -13.72 -23.85 -3.78
N TYR A 5 -13.58 -23.81 -2.45
CA TYR A 5 -12.32 -23.49 -1.77
C TYR A 5 -11.53 -24.73 -1.35
N ARG A 6 -12.16 -25.91 -1.37
CA ARG A 6 -11.47 -27.16 -1.02
C ARG A 6 -10.48 -27.53 -2.10
N ALA A 7 -9.28 -27.94 -1.67
CA ALA A 7 -8.15 -28.28 -2.54
C ALA A 7 -7.69 -27.16 -3.50
N GLY A 8 -8.10 -25.93 -3.25
CA GLY A 8 -7.59 -24.76 -3.97
C GLY A 8 -6.16 -24.41 -3.52
N TYR A 9 -5.19 -24.51 -4.42
CA TYR A 9 -3.79 -24.14 -4.17
C TYR A 9 -3.48 -22.67 -4.51
N ASN A 10 -4.49 -21.82 -4.49
CA ASN A 10 -4.38 -20.40 -4.84
C ASN A 10 -3.86 -19.52 -3.68
N PHE A 11 -3.48 -20.14 -2.57
CA PHE A 11 -3.06 -19.46 -1.37
C PHE A 11 -1.57 -19.71 -1.09
N GLN A 12 -0.95 -18.77 -0.44
CA GLN A 12 0.39 -18.87 0.08
C GLN A 12 0.37 -18.56 1.58
N ALA A 13 1.09 -19.36 2.37
CA ALA A 13 1.28 -19.07 3.77
C ALA A 13 2.32 -17.96 3.95
N LEU A 14 1.98 -16.93 4.73
CA LEU A 14 2.87 -15.82 5.09
C LEU A 14 2.99 -15.74 6.60
N GLY A 15 4.22 -15.68 7.11
CA GLY A 15 4.48 -15.52 8.54
C GLY A 15 4.19 -16.75 9.39
N LEU A 16 4.01 -17.92 8.78
CA LEU A 16 3.93 -19.22 9.45
C LEU A 16 5.20 -20.04 9.20
N SER A 17 5.65 -20.81 10.18
CA SER A 17 6.87 -21.61 10.03
C SER A 17 6.69 -22.64 8.89
N ARG A 18 7.73 -22.79 8.07
CA ARG A 18 7.71 -23.74 6.95
C ARG A 18 7.48 -25.18 7.39
N SER A 19 8.03 -25.56 8.56
CA SER A 19 7.80 -26.91 9.12
C SER A 19 6.33 -27.14 9.44
N MET A 20 5.68 -26.19 10.12
CA MET A 20 4.24 -26.28 10.43
C MET A 20 3.39 -26.30 9.16
N VAL A 21 3.73 -25.48 8.17
CA VAL A 21 2.97 -25.45 6.89
C VAL A 21 3.14 -26.77 6.14
N ALA A 22 4.35 -27.34 6.11
CA ALA A 22 4.59 -28.62 5.45
C ALA A 22 3.84 -29.78 6.12
N ASP A 23 3.67 -29.73 7.42
CA ASP A 23 2.98 -30.77 8.20
C ASP A 23 1.45 -30.66 8.10
N ILE A 24 0.89 -29.44 8.26
CA ILE A 24 -0.56 -29.23 8.36
C ILE A 24 -1.21 -28.97 6.98
N PHE A 25 -0.47 -28.31 6.08
CA PHE A 25 -0.93 -27.90 4.75
C PHE A 25 0.03 -28.41 3.65
N PRO A 26 0.16 -29.72 3.44
CA PRO A 26 1.09 -30.27 2.47
C PRO A 26 0.92 -29.68 1.08
N GLY A 27 2.01 -29.23 0.46
CA GLY A 27 2.01 -28.61 -0.88
C GLY A 27 1.73 -27.12 -0.91
N MET A 28 1.35 -26.49 0.21
CA MET A 28 1.15 -25.03 0.24
C MET A 28 2.50 -24.30 0.21
N PRO A 29 2.71 -23.33 -0.69
CA PRO A 29 3.94 -22.54 -0.72
C PRO A 29 4.04 -21.63 0.51
N SER A 30 5.24 -21.56 1.10
CA SER A 30 5.56 -20.66 2.22
C SER A 30 6.92 -20.01 1.97
N ARG A 31 6.93 -18.88 1.28
CA ARG A 31 8.16 -18.13 0.97
C ARG A 31 8.67 -17.34 2.17
N ILE A 32 7.76 -16.76 2.94
CA ILE A 32 8.08 -15.99 4.16
C ILE A 32 7.70 -16.86 5.36
N SER A 33 8.71 -17.40 6.02
CA SER A 33 8.55 -18.18 7.26
C SER A 33 8.24 -17.26 8.45
N GLY A 34 7.75 -17.82 9.54
CA GLY A 34 7.41 -17.07 10.74
C GLY A 34 7.14 -17.97 11.93
N ILE A 35 6.07 -17.69 12.69
CA ILE A 35 5.73 -18.37 13.93
C ILE A 35 5.24 -19.81 13.68
N GLY A 36 5.67 -20.74 14.55
CA GLY A 36 5.17 -22.10 14.61
C GLY A 36 4.00 -22.25 15.59
N LEU A 37 3.60 -23.50 15.86
CA LEU A 37 2.50 -23.82 16.78
C LEU A 37 2.67 -23.21 18.16
N SER A 38 3.87 -23.26 18.74
CA SER A 38 4.16 -22.66 20.05
C SER A 38 3.94 -21.15 20.07
N GLY A 39 4.36 -20.45 19.01
CA GLY A 39 4.12 -19.01 18.86
C GLY A 39 2.64 -18.66 18.72
N ILE A 40 1.91 -19.47 17.96
CA ILE A 40 0.44 -19.33 17.85
C ILE A 40 -0.24 -19.58 19.19
N ALA A 41 0.13 -20.65 19.89
CA ALA A 41 -0.42 -20.96 21.20
C ALA A 41 -0.17 -19.85 22.22
N ALA A 42 1.07 -19.32 22.25
CA ALA A 42 1.42 -18.21 23.13
C ALA A 42 0.61 -16.94 22.83
N ARG A 43 0.37 -16.64 21.54
CA ARG A 43 -0.43 -15.50 21.10
C ARG A 43 -1.90 -15.66 21.50
N VAL A 44 -2.47 -16.85 21.28
CA VAL A 44 -3.85 -17.15 21.68
C VAL A 44 -4.02 -17.08 23.20
N ALA A 45 -3.09 -17.64 23.95
CA ALA A 45 -3.10 -17.57 25.42
C ALA A 45 -3.00 -16.13 25.92
N LYS A 46 -2.19 -15.28 25.26
CA LYS A 46 -2.13 -13.86 25.59
C LYS A 46 -3.47 -13.16 25.35
N LEU A 47 -4.05 -13.32 24.15
CA LEU A 47 -5.35 -12.72 23.81
C LEU A 47 -6.45 -13.17 24.77
N HIS A 48 -6.41 -14.43 25.19
CA HIS A 48 -7.38 -14.97 26.16
C HIS A 48 -7.23 -14.32 27.54
N ARG A 49 -6.00 -14.18 28.03
CA ARG A 49 -5.76 -13.46 29.29
C ARG A 49 -6.18 -12.01 29.20
N ASP A 50 -5.76 -11.29 28.16
CA ASP A 50 -6.10 -9.88 27.96
C ASP A 50 -7.65 -9.69 27.95
N ALA A 51 -8.39 -10.62 27.35
CA ALA A 51 -9.85 -10.56 27.28
C ALA A 51 -10.55 -10.83 28.62
N LEU A 52 -9.88 -11.51 29.57
CA LEU A 52 -10.42 -11.79 30.91
C LEU A 52 -9.98 -10.77 31.96
N ASP A 53 -8.80 -10.19 31.76
CA ASP A 53 -8.16 -9.27 32.73
C ASP A 53 -8.59 -7.81 32.48
N ASP A 54 -8.99 -7.44 31.27
CA ASP A 54 -9.40 -6.10 30.89
C ASP A 54 -10.93 -5.94 30.89
N ASP A 55 -11.47 -5.19 31.85
CA ASP A 55 -12.88 -4.80 31.89
C ASP A 55 -13.24 -3.71 30.86
N VAL A 56 -12.23 -3.11 30.21
CA VAL A 56 -12.42 -2.01 29.25
C VAL A 56 -11.93 -2.43 27.88
N LEU A 57 -12.79 -2.28 26.89
CA LEU A 57 -12.42 -2.51 25.50
C LEU A 57 -11.29 -1.56 25.05
N PRO A 58 -10.36 -2.04 24.21
CA PRO A 58 -9.30 -1.18 23.66
C PRO A 58 -9.89 -0.02 22.87
N VAL A 59 -9.16 1.10 22.80
CA VAL A 59 -9.60 2.31 22.09
C VAL A 59 -9.91 2.04 20.61
N GLY A 60 -9.29 1.03 20.03
CA GLY A 60 -9.40 0.71 18.60
C GLY A 60 -8.74 1.79 17.74
N GLY A 61 -9.41 2.19 16.67
CA GLY A 61 -8.90 3.24 15.79
C GLY A 61 -8.53 2.74 14.38
N PHE A 62 -8.84 1.48 14.05
CA PHE A 62 -8.49 0.90 12.75
C PHE A 62 -9.07 1.68 11.57
N TYR A 63 -10.36 2.01 11.60
CA TYR A 63 -11.02 2.74 10.50
C TYR A 63 -10.89 4.26 10.59
N ARG A 64 -10.62 4.77 11.78
CA ARG A 64 -10.45 6.21 12.04
C ARG A 64 -9.43 6.39 13.14
N ALA A 65 -8.38 7.15 12.87
CA ALA A 65 -7.35 7.46 13.85
C ALA A 65 -7.96 8.07 15.12
N ARG A 66 -7.54 7.55 16.29
CA ARG A 66 -7.92 8.02 17.62
C ARG A 66 -6.68 8.25 18.46
N ALA A 67 -6.74 9.21 19.35
CA ALA A 67 -5.67 9.40 20.34
C ALA A 67 -5.52 8.12 21.17
N SER A 68 -4.30 7.63 21.33
CA SER A 68 -3.97 6.38 22.02
C SER A 68 -4.58 5.11 21.38
N GLY A 69 -5.09 5.20 20.14
CA GLY A 69 -5.59 4.05 19.39
C GLY A 69 -4.53 3.37 18.55
N GLU A 70 -4.99 2.56 17.60
CA GLU A 70 -4.11 1.82 16.70
C GLU A 70 -3.26 2.76 15.84
N ALA A 71 -2.00 2.37 15.60
CA ALA A 71 -1.09 3.13 14.75
C ALA A 71 -1.45 2.99 13.27
N HIS A 72 -1.37 4.10 12.54
CA HIS A 72 -1.59 4.17 11.10
C HIS A 72 -0.29 4.52 10.38
N GLY A 73 -0.06 3.93 9.20
CA GLY A 73 1.10 4.27 8.36
C GLY A 73 1.06 5.70 7.84
N ASP A 74 -0.13 6.21 7.56
CA ASP A 74 -0.37 7.55 7.04
C ASP A 74 -0.99 8.45 8.13
N GLY A 75 -0.26 8.65 9.22
CA GLY A 75 -0.71 9.51 10.31
C GLY A 75 -0.84 10.98 9.90
N ALA A 76 -1.68 11.74 10.60
CA ALA A 76 -1.95 13.14 10.31
C ALA A 76 -0.67 14.00 10.22
N THR A 77 0.31 13.74 11.05
CA THR A 77 1.61 14.44 11.04
C THR A 77 2.36 14.25 9.73
N LEU A 78 2.38 13.02 9.20
CA LEU A 78 3.03 12.72 7.91
C LEU A 78 2.32 13.43 6.75
N ILE A 79 0.98 13.38 6.74
CA ILE A 79 0.17 14.05 5.73
C ILE A 79 0.44 15.57 5.75
N HIS A 80 0.46 16.19 6.92
CA HIS A 80 0.75 17.62 7.05
C HIS A 80 2.17 18.00 6.63
N LEU A 81 3.16 17.15 6.91
CA LEU A 81 4.54 17.36 6.44
C LEU A 81 4.61 17.34 4.92
N LEU A 82 3.99 16.34 4.28
CA LEU A 82 3.95 16.23 2.83
C LEU A 82 3.23 17.42 2.18
N GLN A 83 2.03 17.77 2.68
CA GLN A 83 1.27 18.93 2.20
C GLN A 83 2.06 20.22 2.33
N SER A 84 2.70 20.45 3.49
CA SER A 84 3.55 21.62 3.71
C SER A 84 4.78 21.66 2.82
N ALA A 85 5.40 20.51 2.55
CA ALA A 85 6.53 20.40 1.64
C ALA A 85 6.13 20.81 0.22
N VAL A 86 4.99 20.32 -0.26
CA VAL A 86 4.45 20.65 -1.58
C VAL A 86 4.05 22.11 -1.70
N GLN A 87 3.24 22.61 -0.75
CA GLN A 87 2.76 24.01 -0.77
C GLN A 87 3.87 25.04 -0.70
N LYS A 88 4.93 24.77 0.07
CA LYS A 88 6.09 25.66 0.25
C LYS A 88 7.21 25.36 -0.73
N ASN A 89 7.07 24.38 -1.60
CA ASN A 89 8.14 23.88 -2.48
C ASN A 89 9.45 23.66 -1.69
N SER A 90 9.35 23.01 -0.53
CA SER A 90 10.44 22.89 0.43
C SER A 90 11.00 21.47 0.46
N TYR A 91 12.17 21.27 -0.14
CA TYR A 91 12.88 20.00 -0.07
C TYR A 91 13.27 19.61 1.36
N GLY A 92 13.57 20.57 2.23
CA GLY A 92 13.86 20.30 3.64
C GLY A 92 12.67 19.71 4.41
N LEU A 93 11.44 20.14 4.11
CA LEU A 93 10.23 19.54 4.68
C LEU A 93 9.96 18.14 4.08
N TYR A 94 10.23 17.96 2.79
CA TYR A 94 10.14 16.66 2.16
C TYR A 94 11.11 15.64 2.78
N LYS A 95 12.36 16.05 3.06
CA LYS A 95 13.33 15.20 3.77
C LYS A 95 12.83 14.78 5.15
N LYS A 96 12.25 15.69 5.92
CA LYS A 96 11.65 15.36 7.22
C LYS A 96 10.49 14.36 7.08
N TYR A 97 9.67 14.51 6.06
CA TYR A 97 8.61 13.55 5.75
C TYR A 97 9.21 12.16 5.44
N SER A 98 10.20 12.06 4.56
CA SER A 98 10.87 10.81 4.21
C SER A 98 11.49 10.12 5.43
N GLU A 99 12.26 10.87 6.22
CA GLU A 99 12.87 10.36 7.46
C GLU A 99 11.82 9.86 8.47
N SER A 100 10.67 10.56 8.57
CA SER A 100 9.59 10.15 9.44
C SER A 100 8.94 8.83 9.01
N ILE A 101 8.85 8.55 7.70
CA ILE A 101 8.37 7.26 7.18
C ILE A 101 9.36 6.14 7.55
N ASP A 102 10.65 6.38 7.39
CA ASP A 102 11.68 5.37 7.61
C ASP A 102 11.85 5.03 9.11
N THR A 103 11.51 5.96 10.01
CA THR A 103 11.69 5.82 11.46
C THR A 103 10.43 5.45 12.23
N GLN A 104 9.27 5.46 11.59
CA GLN A 104 8.02 5.09 12.27
C GLN A 104 7.96 3.62 12.66
N ALA A 105 7.17 3.31 13.70
CA ALA A 105 6.91 1.94 14.08
C ALA A 105 6.29 1.14 12.91
N PRO A 106 6.70 -0.12 12.68
CA PRO A 106 6.19 -0.91 11.57
C PRO A 106 4.71 -1.24 11.75
N VAL A 107 3.87 -0.81 10.81
CA VAL A 107 2.43 -1.10 10.76
C VAL A 107 2.05 -1.99 9.57
N SER A 108 3.00 -2.30 8.69
CA SER A 108 2.82 -3.21 7.56
C SER A 108 4.08 -4.05 7.34
N LEU A 109 3.95 -5.18 6.62
CA LEU A 109 5.09 -6.04 6.30
C LEU A 109 6.19 -5.30 5.53
N ARG A 110 5.85 -4.31 4.72
CA ARG A 110 6.81 -3.49 3.98
C ARG A 110 7.77 -2.76 4.91
N HIS A 111 7.31 -2.28 6.06
CA HIS A 111 8.15 -1.59 7.03
C HIS A 111 9.18 -2.51 7.72
N LEU A 112 9.03 -3.83 7.60
CA LEU A 112 9.99 -4.83 8.09
C LEU A 112 11.02 -5.25 7.03
N MET A 113 10.88 -4.77 5.79
CA MET A 113 11.79 -5.08 4.70
C MET A 113 12.83 -3.98 4.53
N ASN A 114 14.03 -4.37 4.13
CA ASN A 114 15.09 -3.43 3.75
C ASN A 114 15.75 -3.88 2.45
N PHE A 115 16.42 -2.96 1.77
CA PHE A 115 17.19 -3.29 0.59
C PHE A 115 18.45 -4.07 0.99
N ARG A 116 18.73 -5.13 0.24
CA ARG A 116 20.02 -5.81 0.33
C ARG A 116 21.03 -5.02 -0.51
N MET A 117 21.80 -4.20 0.17
CA MET A 117 22.84 -3.42 -0.50
C MET A 117 23.94 -4.35 -1.04
N LEU A 118 24.43 -4.05 -2.23
CA LEU A 118 25.63 -4.70 -2.78
C LEU A 118 26.88 -4.06 -2.17
N PRO A 119 27.99 -4.82 -2.10
CA PRO A 119 29.26 -4.29 -1.57
C PRO A 119 29.78 -3.09 -2.37
N GLU A 120 29.59 -3.10 -3.68
CA GLU A 120 29.98 -2.02 -4.58
C GLU A 120 28.73 -1.39 -5.20
N PRO A 121 28.61 -0.04 -5.18
CA PRO A 121 27.52 0.64 -5.83
C PRO A 121 27.65 0.55 -7.35
N ALA A 122 26.53 0.49 -8.05
CA ALA A 122 26.51 0.63 -9.51
C ALA A 122 26.98 2.03 -9.93
N PRO A 123 27.75 2.17 -11.03
CA PRO A 123 28.06 3.45 -11.62
C PRO A 123 26.78 4.25 -11.94
N LEU A 124 26.80 5.56 -11.74
CA LEU A 124 25.60 6.38 -11.87
C LEU A 124 25.05 6.41 -13.31
N ASP A 125 25.91 6.28 -14.29
CA ASP A 125 25.57 6.21 -15.72
C ASP A 125 24.91 4.87 -16.13
N GLU A 126 25.03 3.84 -15.31
CA GLU A 126 24.31 2.58 -15.47
C GLU A 126 22.93 2.58 -14.75
N VAL A 127 22.66 3.60 -13.92
CA VAL A 127 21.39 3.73 -13.22
C VAL A 127 20.35 4.35 -14.14
N GLU A 128 19.17 3.71 -14.21
CA GLU A 128 18.07 4.21 -15.02
C GLU A 128 17.62 5.61 -14.58
N SER A 129 17.39 6.50 -15.55
CA SER A 129 16.93 7.86 -15.26
C SER A 129 15.53 7.90 -14.65
N ALA A 130 15.24 8.93 -13.86
CA ALA A 130 13.93 9.12 -13.24
C ALA A 130 12.80 9.22 -14.29
N GLU A 131 13.09 9.87 -15.44
CA GLU A 131 12.14 10.03 -16.55
C GLU A 131 11.73 8.68 -17.13
N ASN A 132 12.67 7.76 -17.32
CA ASN A 132 12.37 6.40 -17.77
C ASN A 132 11.57 5.61 -16.73
N ILE A 133 11.87 5.83 -15.44
CA ILE A 133 11.12 5.22 -14.33
C ILE A 133 9.67 5.73 -14.31
N PHE A 134 9.43 7.03 -14.47
CA PHE A 134 8.10 7.63 -14.44
C PHE A 134 7.15 7.02 -15.48
N ALA A 135 7.64 6.64 -16.65
CA ALA A 135 6.84 6.01 -17.70
C ALA A 135 6.15 4.71 -17.27
N ARG A 136 6.63 4.06 -16.20
CA ARG A 136 6.04 2.83 -15.64
C ARG A 136 5.04 3.08 -14.51
N PHE A 137 4.87 4.32 -14.06
CA PHE A 137 3.91 4.65 -13.02
C PHE A 137 2.52 4.89 -13.62
N VAL A 138 1.53 4.39 -12.91
CA VAL A 138 0.12 4.53 -13.28
C VAL A 138 -0.68 4.89 -12.04
N THR A 139 -1.61 5.82 -12.14
CA THR A 139 -2.56 6.04 -11.05
C THR A 139 -3.46 4.82 -10.87
N PRO A 140 -3.99 4.55 -9.68
CA PRO A 140 -5.13 3.64 -9.56
C PRO A 140 -6.30 4.12 -10.40
N GLY A 141 -7.29 3.27 -10.64
CA GLY A 141 -8.50 3.66 -11.35
C GLY A 141 -9.24 4.77 -10.63
N MET A 142 -9.27 5.95 -11.23
CA MET A 142 -9.92 7.14 -10.68
C MET A 142 -11.30 7.30 -11.31
N SER A 143 -12.34 6.80 -10.65
CA SER A 143 -13.71 7.01 -11.13
C SER A 143 -14.14 8.47 -10.95
N LEU A 144 -14.66 9.09 -12.00
CA LEU A 144 -15.23 10.44 -11.95
C LEU A 144 -16.40 10.56 -10.95
N GLY A 145 -17.06 9.44 -10.62
CA GLY A 145 -18.08 9.39 -9.58
C GLY A 145 -17.55 9.39 -8.14
N ALA A 146 -16.29 8.96 -7.95
CA ALA A 146 -15.63 8.90 -6.63
C ALA A 146 -14.75 10.11 -6.35
N LEU A 147 -14.26 10.78 -7.37
CA LEU A 147 -13.44 11.98 -7.30
C LEU A 147 -14.18 13.18 -7.94
N SER A 148 -13.87 14.38 -7.46
CA SER A 148 -14.34 15.59 -8.15
C SER A 148 -13.68 15.74 -9.52
N PRO A 149 -14.31 16.42 -10.48
CA PRO A 149 -13.74 16.70 -11.79
C PRO A 149 -12.38 17.41 -11.70
N GLU A 150 -12.22 18.32 -10.75
CA GLU A 150 -10.99 19.07 -10.53
C GLU A 150 -9.85 18.18 -10.05
N ALA A 151 -10.12 17.27 -9.12
CA ALA A 151 -9.14 16.32 -8.61
C ALA A 151 -8.71 15.34 -9.70
N HIS A 152 -9.67 14.81 -10.46
CA HIS A 152 -9.41 13.92 -11.58
C HIS A 152 -8.54 14.60 -12.65
N LYS A 153 -8.92 15.82 -13.05
CA LYS A 153 -8.17 16.64 -14.01
C LYS A 153 -6.75 16.93 -13.52
N THR A 154 -6.59 17.35 -12.28
CA THR A 154 -5.28 17.67 -11.70
C THR A 154 -4.34 16.47 -11.72
N LEU A 155 -4.83 15.31 -11.31
CA LEU A 155 -4.03 14.07 -11.31
C LEU A 155 -3.66 13.64 -12.74
N SER A 156 -4.59 13.72 -13.68
CA SER A 156 -4.31 13.39 -15.09
C SER A 156 -3.26 14.30 -15.71
N ILE A 157 -3.35 15.61 -15.48
CA ILE A 157 -2.35 16.58 -15.92
C ILE A 157 -0.99 16.29 -15.29
N ALA A 158 -0.96 16.05 -13.98
CA ALA A 158 0.30 15.77 -13.28
C ALA A 158 1.01 14.54 -13.85
N MET A 159 0.28 13.46 -14.08
CA MET A 159 0.84 12.24 -14.67
C MET A 159 1.33 12.46 -16.10
N ASN A 160 0.57 13.17 -16.93
CA ASN A 160 0.98 13.46 -18.29
C ASN A 160 2.27 14.33 -18.33
N ARG A 161 2.40 15.29 -17.44
CA ARG A 161 3.60 16.17 -17.37
C ARG A 161 4.88 15.42 -17.00
N ILE A 162 4.77 14.40 -16.16
CA ILE A 162 5.94 13.57 -15.79
C ILE A 162 6.15 12.37 -16.73
N GLY A 163 5.36 12.23 -17.79
CA GLY A 163 5.46 11.09 -18.71
C GLY A 163 4.90 9.77 -18.15
N ALA A 164 4.18 9.82 -17.04
CA ALA A 164 3.47 8.69 -16.45
C ALA A 164 2.05 8.55 -17.02
N ARG A 165 1.24 7.66 -16.50
CA ARG A 165 -0.11 7.38 -17.04
C ARG A 165 -1.18 7.55 -15.97
N SER A 166 -2.28 8.16 -16.32
CA SER A 166 -3.50 8.21 -15.51
C SER A 166 -4.54 7.22 -16.02
N ASN A 167 -5.36 6.71 -15.09
CA ASN A 167 -6.40 5.73 -15.33
C ASN A 167 -7.75 6.29 -14.85
N SER A 168 -8.67 6.50 -15.77
CA SER A 168 -10.00 7.06 -15.47
C SER A 168 -11.01 6.02 -14.93
N GLY A 169 -10.56 4.78 -14.71
CA GLY A 169 -11.46 3.72 -14.29
C GLY A 169 -12.58 3.44 -15.29
N GLU A 170 -13.62 2.78 -14.85
CA GLU A 170 -14.82 2.50 -15.65
C GLU A 170 -15.77 3.70 -15.72
N GLY A 171 -15.65 4.67 -14.80
CA GLY A 171 -16.40 5.92 -14.84
C GLY A 171 -16.03 6.83 -16.00
N GLY A 172 -14.86 6.59 -16.62
CA GLY A 172 -14.37 7.39 -17.73
C GLY A 172 -13.91 8.79 -17.31
N GLU A 173 -13.93 9.70 -18.24
CA GLU A 173 -13.55 11.10 -18.06
C GLU A 173 -14.48 12.03 -18.85
N GLU A 174 -14.45 13.32 -18.53
CA GLU A 174 -15.22 14.32 -19.25
C GLU A 174 -14.76 14.41 -20.71
N ARG A 175 -15.71 14.47 -21.63
CA ARG A 175 -15.45 14.47 -23.08
C ARG A 175 -14.51 15.60 -23.52
N GLN A 176 -14.56 16.74 -22.86
CA GLN A 176 -13.68 17.88 -23.11
C GLN A 176 -12.22 17.63 -22.79
N HIS A 177 -11.90 16.61 -21.98
CA HIS A 177 -10.53 16.25 -21.65
C HIS A 177 -9.86 15.40 -22.74
N LEU A 178 -10.65 14.75 -23.61
CA LEU A 178 -10.12 13.92 -24.69
C LEU A 178 -9.23 14.74 -25.64
N GLY A 179 -7.99 14.26 -25.82
CA GLY A 179 -7.00 14.94 -26.65
C GLY A 179 -6.36 16.20 -26.02
N SER A 180 -6.74 16.56 -24.79
CA SER A 180 -6.13 17.65 -24.04
C SER A 180 -5.02 17.16 -23.10
N GLU A 181 -4.31 18.08 -22.43
CA GLU A 181 -3.36 17.75 -21.37
C GLU A 181 -4.00 16.96 -20.20
N ALA A 182 -5.31 17.09 -20.02
CA ALA A 182 -6.06 16.38 -18.98
C ALA A 182 -6.55 14.99 -19.39
N ASN A 183 -6.24 14.53 -20.61
CA ASN A 183 -6.66 13.23 -21.10
C ASN A 183 -5.99 12.09 -20.32
N SER A 184 -6.79 11.20 -19.72
CA SER A 184 -6.27 9.97 -19.14
C SER A 184 -5.93 8.95 -20.23
N GLN A 185 -4.76 8.33 -20.14
CA GLN A 185 -4.28 7.40 -21.16
C GLN A 185 -4.91 6.02 -21.04
N ILE A 186 -5.35 5.64 -19.84
CA ILE A 186 -5.95 4.33 -19.57
C ILE A 186 -7.43 4.53 -19.21
N LYS A 187 -8.27 3.77 -19.88
CA LYS A 187 -9.70 3.69 -19.63
C LYS A 187 -10.08 2.23 -19.41
N GLN A 188 -10.92 1.97 -18.41
CA GLN A 188 -11.38 0.62 -18.11
C GLN A 188 -12.76 0.40 -18.72
N ILE A 189 -13.01 -0.83 -19.10
CA ILE A 189 -14.30 -1.26 -19.67
C ILE A 189 -14.79 -2.45 -18.84
N ALA A 190 -15.97 -2.33 -18.25
CA ALA A 190 -16.63 -3.44 -17.59
C ALA A 190 -17.28 -4.37 -18.63
N SER A 191 -17.25 -5.67 -18.37
CA SER A 191 -17.89 -6.68 -19.23
C SER A 191 -19.41 -6.76 -19.07
N GLY A 192 -20.01 -5.97 -18.19
CA GLY A 192 -21.43 -5.93 -17.91
C GLY A 192 -21.81 -4.74 -17.03
N ARG A 193 -23.08 -4.74 -16.59
CA ARG A 193 -23.57 -3.74 -15.64
C ARG A 193 -22.96 -3.96 -14.26
N PHE A 194 -22.53 -2.91 -13.64
CA PHE A 194 -22.07 -2.90 -12.25
C PHE A 194 -22.61 -1.70 -11.49
#